data_e9aa223937f04328ddd45f40d2db32e3
#
_entry.id   e9aa223937f04328ddd45f40d2db32e3
#
_cell.length_a   1.000
_cell.length_b   1.000
_cell.length_c   1.000
_cell.angle_alpha   90.00
_cell.angle_beta   90.00
_cell.angle_gamma   90.00
#
_symmetry.space_group_name_H-M   'P 1'
#
loop_
_entity.id
_entity.type
_entity.pdbx_description
1 polymer ?
#
loop_
_entity_poly.entity_id
_entity_poly.type
_entity_poly.pdbx_seq_one_letter_code
_entity_poly.pdbx_strand_id
1 'polypeptide(L)'
;MSSELDQDRTPMKRSQRIAHDLLLPMILLLAAYGHAEVAIPGDLAPNELIPSAIHSSAFGQAASGAQGALAVVQQAGQGMSGRIAQSGAELEAYIFQNGYANSASIEQIGQGNAALISQDGFGNEAQIEQTGADNRAAIAQQGSSNRALIEQTGSGHSSNVSQSGRGLTVVVRQYR
;
A
#
# COMPACT_ATOMS: atom_id res chain seq x y z
N MET A 1 49.92 53.96 3.08
CA MET A 1 50.01 53.02 4.21
C MET A 1 48.61 52.41 4.34
N SER A 2 48.51 51.31 3.71
CA SER A 2 48.39 49.95 4.28
C SER A 2 47.00 49.72 4.76
N SER A 3 46.30 48.94 3.96
CA SER A 3 45.87 47.55 4.15
C SER A 3 44.62 47.49 5.03
N GLU A 4 43.63 46.73 4.79
CA GLU A 4 43.53 45.34 4.41
C GLU A 4 42.06 44.98 4.21
N LEU A 5 41.75 44.38 3.18
CA LEU A 5 40.92 43.26 2.88
C LEU A 5 40.43 42.50 4.12
N ASP A 6 39.16 42.28 4.30
CA ASP A 6 38.74 40.96 4.69
C ASP A 6 37.40 40.53 4.05
N GLN A 7 37.46 39.31 3.62
CA GLN A 7 36.46 38.56 2.89
C GLN A 7 35.36 38.08 3.83
N ASP A 8 34.15 38.39 3.56
CA ASP A 8 33.03 37.67 4.12
C ASP A 8 32.49 36.63 3.10
N ARG A 9 33.08 35.44 3.19
CA ARG A 9 32.55 34.23 2.54
C ARG A 9 31.54 33.58 3.45
N THR A 10 30.28 33.89 3.27
CA THR A 10 29.23 33.06 3.84
C THR A 10 29.14 31.72 3.09
N PRO A 11 29.23 30.58 3.78
CA PRO A 11 29.03 29.29 3.14
C PRO A 11 27.56 29.07 2.82
N MET A 12 27.28 28.84 1.56
CA MET A 12 25.98 28.36 1.09
C MET A 12 25.51 27.15 1.89
N LYS A 13 24.35 27.26 2.48
CA LYS A 13 23.64 26.16 3.12
C LYS A 13 23.30 25.10 2.08
N ARG A 14 24.03 24.01 2.18
CA ARG A 14 23.76 22.74 1.53
C ARG A 14 22.63 22.04 2.28
N SER A 15 21.40 22.33 1.96
CA SER A 15 20.29 21.53 2.46
C SER A 15 19.03 21.76 1.61
N GLN A 16 18.98 21.09 0.47
CA GLN A 16 17.72 20.78 -0.22
C GLN A 16 18.01 19.85 -1.41
N ARG A 17 18.42 18.64 -1.15
CA ARG A 17 18.40 17.55 -2.14
C ARG A 17 18.45 16.20 -1.42
N ILE A 18 17.46 15.87 -0.61
CA ILE A 18 17.22 14.49 -0.19
C ILE A 18 15.71 14.39 0.10
N ALA A 19 14.90 14.23 -0.90
CA ALA A 19 13.49 13.86 -0.72
C ALA A 19 12.85 13.16 -1.92
N HIS A 20 13.62 12.75 -2.95
CA HIS A 20 13.03 12.09 -4.11
C HIS A 20 13.47 10.64 -4.35
N ASP A 21 14.43 10.11 -3.58
CA ASP A 21 15.03 8.81 -3.92
C ASP A 21 14.58 7.63 -3.04
N LEU A 22 13.58 7.78 -2.18
CA LEU A 22 13.18 6.72 -1.25
C LEU A 22 11.91 5.94 -1.64
N LEU A 23 11.29 6.25 -2.79
CA LEU A 23 10.09 5.55 -3.25
C LEU A 23 10.32 4.60 -4.43
N LEU A 24 11.51 4.58 -5.03
CA LEU A 24 11.77 3.74 -6.21
C LEU A 24 12.35 2.33 -5.98
N PRO A 25 12.97 1.95 -4.86
CA PRO A 25 13.53 0.59 -4.77
C PRO A 25 12.52 -0.49 -4.36
N MET A 26 11.28 -0.16 -3.97
CA MET A 26 10.34 -1.17 -3.48
C MET A 26 9.47 -1.79 -4.58
N ILE A 27 9.43 -1.21 -5.77
CA ILE A 27 8.63 -1.74 -6.90
C ILE A 27 9.43 -2.74 -7.76
N LEU A 28 10.77 -2.78 -7.64
CA LEU A 28 11.60 -3.61 -8.51
C LEU A 28 11.93 -5.02 -7.98
N LEU A 29 11.41 -5.41 -6.82
CA LEU A 29 11.70 -6.74 -6.23
C LEU A 29 10.61 -7.81 -6.52
N LEU A 30 9.60 -7.51 -7.32
CA LEU A 30 8.54 -8.47 -7.67
C LEU A 30 8.76 -9.20 -9.00
N ALA A 31 9.87 -8.98 -9.70
CA ALA A 31 10.11 -9.56 -11.03
C ALA A 31 11.07 -10.75 -11.06
N ALA A 32 11.48 -11.32 -9.93
CA ALA A 32 12.51 -12.36 -9.89
C ALA A 32 12.13 -13.62 -9.07
N TYR A 33 10.88 -14.06 -9.14
CA TYR A 33 10.60 -15.46 -8.76
C TYR A 33 10.15 -16.22 -10.00
N GLY A 34 11.12 -16.95 -10.56
CA GLY A 34 10.93 -17.83 -11.68
C GLY A 34 9.89 -18.89 -11.39
N HIS A 35 9.10 -19.18 -12.41
CA HIS A 35 8.19 -20.31 -12.44
C HIS A 35 8.98 -21.62 -12.28
N ALA A 36 8.91 -22.24 -11.14
CA ALA A 36 9.26 -23.65 -11.03
C ALA A 36 8.04 -24.45 -11.49
N GLU A 37 8.05 -24.95 -12.72
CA GLU A 37 7.16 -25.98 -13.15
C GLU A 37 7.45 -27.25 -12.33
N VAL A 38 6.54 -27.57 -11.42
CA VAL A 38 6.53 -28.90 -10.78
C VAL A 38 5.84 -29.84 -11.75
N ALA A 39 6.62 -30.66 -12.43
CA ALA A 39 6.12 -31.82 -13.18
C ALA A 39 5.48 -32.80 -12.19
N ILE A 40 4.16 -32.94 -12.27
CA ILE A 40 3.41 -33.95 -11.53
C ILE A 40 3.49 -35.26 -12.35
N PRO A 41 4.08 -36.36 -11.83
CA PRO A 41 3.93 -37.66 -12.45
C PRO A 41 2.46 -38.08 -12.36
N GLY A 42 1.82 -38.27 -13.51
CA GLY A 42 0.47 -38.84 -13.56
C GLY A 42 0.44 -40.27 -13.09
N ASP A 43 -0.40 -40.49 -12.18
CA ASP A 43 -1.07 -41.74 -11.81
C ASP A 43 -1.30 -41.83 -10.29
N LEU A 44 -2.31 -41.16 -9.78
CA LEU A 44 -3.04 -41.56 -8.57
C LEU A 44 -4.49 -41.09 -8.70
N ALA A 45 -5.39 -42.05 -8.51
CA ALA A 45 -6.82 -41.88 -8.62
C ALA A 45 -7.39 -40.72 -7.76
N PRO A 46 -8.42 -40.02 -8.25
CA PRO A 46 -9.05 -38.99 -7.47
C PRO A 46 -9.91 -39.63 -6.38
N ASN A 47 -9.70 -39.28 -5.14
CA ASN A 47 -10.61 -39.38 -4.00
C ASN A 47 -10.13 -40.06 -2.73
N GLU A 48 -8.87 -39.97 -2.37
CA GLU A 48 -8.57 -40.21 -0.94
C GLU A 48 -7.35 -39.41 -0.53
N LEU A 49 -7.52 -38.60 0.50
CA LEU A 49 -6.57 -37.74 1.18
C LEU A 49 -6.57 -36.24 0.72
N ILE A 50 -7.70 -35.59 0.91
CA ILE A 50 -7.68 -34.18 1.19
C ILE A 50 -7.72 -34.03 2.72
N PRO A 51 -6.61 -33.73 3.39
CA PRO A 51 -6.71 -33.20 4.74
C PRO A 51 -7.37 -31.85 4.64
N SER A 52 -8.59 -31.76 5.14
CA SER A 52 -9.27 -30.50 5.37
C SER A 52 -8.43 -29.66 6.32
N ALA A 53 -7.63 -28.76 5.85
CA ALA A 53 -7.09 -27.57 6.48
C ALA A 53 -5.77 -27.13 5.84
N ILE A 54 -5.81 -26.70 4.59
CA ILE A 54 -4.81 -25.72 4.14
C ILE A 54 -5.57 -24.46 3.77
N HIS A 55 -5.91 -23.68 4.79
CA HIS A 55 -6.26 -22.28 4.61
C HIS A 55 -4.97 -21.46 4.58
N SER A 56 -4.13 -21.73 3.63
CA SER A 56 -3.02 -20.84 3.28
C SER A 56 -3.43 -20.06 2.04
N SER A 57 -4.24 -19.04 2.22
CA SER A 57 -4.48 -18.04 1.20
C SER A 57 -3.30 -17.07 1.14
N ALA A 58 -2.20 -17.55 0.58
CA ALA A 58 -1.08 -16.70 0.22
C ALA A 58 -1.12 -16.39 -1.29
N PHE A 59 -2.30 -16.12 -1.84
CA PHE A 59 -2.40 -15.69 -3.24
C PHE A 59 -2.92 -14.28 -3.29
N GLY A 60 -2.05 -13.37 -3.75
CA GLY A 60 -2.49 -12.05 -4.15
C GLY A 60 -3.52 -12.18 -5.27
N GLN A 61 -4.72 -11.67 -5.05
CA GLN A 61 -5.70 -11.50 -6.11
C GLN A 61 -5.45 -10.17 -6.80
N ALA A 62 -5.06 -10.23 -8.06
CA ALA A 62 -5.06 -9.08 -8.93
C ALA A 62 -6.29 -9.16 -9.85
N ALA A 63 -7.15 -8.16 -9.79
CA ALA A 63 -8.26 -8.00 -10.72
C ALA A 63 -8.01 -6.75 -11.57
N SER A 64 -7.94 -6.92 -12.89
CA SER A 64 -7.97 -5.80 -13.82
C SER A 64 -9.40 -5.60 -14.28
N GLY A 65 -10.00 -4.46 -13.92
CA GLY A 65 -11.31 -4.06 -14.37
C GLY A 65 -11.29 -3.48 -15.78
N ALA A 66 -12.45 -3.35 -16.40
CA ALA A 66 -12.61 -2.58 -17.62
C ALA A 66 -12.10 -1.13 -17.40
N GLN A 67 -11.46 -0.54 -18.40
CA GLN A 67 -10.99 0.86 -18.41
C GLN A 67 -9.71 1.14 -17.55
N GLY A 68 -8.80 0.17 -17.42
CA GLY A 68 -7.49 0.44 -16.80
C GLY A 68 -7.50 0.45 -15.26
N ALA A 69 -8.52 -0.08 -14.61
CA ALA A 69 -8.51 -0.22 -13.16
C ALA A 69 -7.66 -1.42 -12.72
N LEU A 70 -6.83 -1.22 -11.69
CA LEU A 70 -5.96 -2.24 -11.10
C LEU A 70 -6.24 -2.36 -9.60
N ALA A 71 -6.55 -3.58 -9.14
CA ALA A 71 -6.73 -3.90 -7.74
C ALA A 71 -5.84 -5.09 -7.34
N VAL A 72 -5.03 -4.92 -6.30
CA VAL A 72 -4.14 -5.95 -5.78
C VAL A 72 -4.31 -6.10 -4.28
N VAL A 73 -4.58 -7.33 -3.82
CA VAL A 73 -4.58 -7.66 -2.39
C VAL A 73 -3.58 -8.80 -2.16
N GLN A 74 -2.60 -8.56 -1.31
CA GLN A 74 -1.63 -9.55 -0.88
C GLN A 74 -1.64 -9.67 0.63
N GLN A 75 -1.83 -10.90 1.13
CA GLN A 75 -1.92 -11.18 2.55
C GLN A 75 -0.98 -12.33 2.92
N ALA A 76 -0.22 -12.16 4.01
CA ALA A 76 0.66 -13.18 4.57
C ALA A 76 0.39 -13.31 6.08
N GLY A 77 -0.24 -14.44 6.50
CA GLY A 77 -0.63 -14.70 7.88
C GLY A 77 -2.06 -15.18 8.01
N GLN A 78 -2.73 -14.92 9.14
CA GLN A 78 -4.05 -15.46 9.45
C GLN A 78 -5.04 -14.40 9.92
N GLY A 79 -6.35 -14.66 9.71
CA GLY A 79 -7.43 -13.83 10.22
C GLY A 79 -7.48 -12.42 9.62
N MET A 80 -6.85 -12.20 8.47
CA MET A 80 -6.82 -10.89 7.83
C MET A 80 -8.01 -10.69 6.89
N SER A 81 -8.43 -9.42 6.76
CA SER A 81 -9.47 -9.00 5.82
C SER A 81 -8.93 -7.88 4.94
N GLY A 82 -8.99 -8.06 3.61
CA GLY A 82 -8.65 -7.04 2.62
C GLY A 82 -9.78 -6.89 1.61
N ARG A 83 -10.27 -5.66 1.40
CA ARG A 83 -11.32 -5.36 0.44
C ARG A 83 -10.96 -4.16 -0.42
N ILE A 84 -11.13 -4.29 -1.73
CA ILE A 84 -11.04 -3.18 -2.69
C ILE A 84 -12.33 -3.11 -3.47
N ALA A 85 -12.92 -1.91 -3.56
CA ALA A 85 -14.05 -1.59 -4.40
C ALA A 85 -13.69 -0.38 -5.28
N GLN A 86 -13.79 -0.54 -6.59
CA GLN A 86 -13.45 0.49 -7.57
C GLN A 86 -14.61 0.70 -8.54
N SER A 87 -14.94 1.97 -8.82
CA SER A 87 -15.96 2.36 -9.80
C SER A 87 -15.47 3.56 -10.60
N GLY A 88 -15.15 3.35 -11.87
CA GLY A 88 -14.63 4.39 -12.76
C GLY A 88 -13.47 3.91 -13.63
N ALA A 89 -12.56 4.81 -13.98
CA ALA A 89 -11.45 4.55 -14.90
C ALA A 89 -10.10 4.92 -14.32
N GLU A 90 -9.04 4.22 -14.75
CA GLU A 90 -7.65 4.51 -14.36
C GLU A 90 -7.45 4.52 -12.84
N LEU A 91 -8.08 3.57 -12.13
CA LEU A 91 -8.03 3.45 -10.69
C LEU A 91 -6.95 2.44 -10.28
N GLU A 92 -6.13 2.79 -9.30
CA GLU A 92 -5.09 1.90 -8.76
C GLU A 92 -5.27 1.71 -7.27
N ALA A 93 -5.38 0.45 -6.81
CA ALA A 93 -5.53 0.13 -5.40
C ALA A 93 -4.67 -1.07 -5.00
N TYR A 94 -3.92 -0.91 -3.93
CA TYR A 94 -3.02 -1.92 -3.40
C TYR A 94 -3.23 -2.12 -1.90
N ILE A 95 -3.38 -3.37 -1.46
CA ILE A 95 -3.41 -3.76 -0.06
C ILE A 95 -2.34 -4.82 0.18
N PHE A 96 -1.41 -4.53 1.08
CA PHE A 96 -0.40 -5.46 1.57
C PHE A 96 -0.57 -5.65 3.07
N GLN A 97 -0.81 -6.89 3.50
CA GLN A 97 -0.99 -7.20 4.91
C GLN A 97 -0.06 -8.37 5.31
N ASN A 98 0.65 -8.17 6.42
CA ASN A 98 1.47 -9.19 7.04
C ASN A 98 1.14 -9.31 8.53
N GLY A 99 1.05 -10.53 9.05
CA GLY A 99 0.82 -10.78 10.46
C GLY A 99 -0.52 -11.44 10.78
N TYR A 100 -1.29 -10.89 11.72
CA TYR A 100 -2.51 -11.52 12.22
C TYR A 100 -3.63 -10.52 12.46
N ALA A 101 -4.87 -10.87 12.07
CA ALA A 101 -6.10 -10.11 12.32
C ALA A 101 -6.08 -8.64 11.85
N ASN A 102 -5.33 -8.32 10.82
CA ASN A 102 -5.33 -6.99 10.21
C ASN A 102 -6.55 -6.83 9.28
N SER A 103 -7.12 -5.62 9.23
CA SER A 103 -8.25 -5.26 8.37
C SER A 103 -7.93 -4.05 7.50
N ALA A 104 -8.13 -4.16 6.19
CA ALA A 104 -7.91 -3.07 5.24
C ALA A 104 -9.07 -2.96 4.25
N SER A 105 -9.49 -1.73 3.96
CA SER A 105 -10.52 -1.42 2.96
C SER A 105 -10.12 -0.22 2.11
N ILE A 106 -10.27 -0.35 0.79
CA ILE A 106 -10.13 0.76 -0.17
C ILE A 106 -11.42 0.86 -0.97
N GLU A 107 -11.99 2.06 -1.03
CA GLU A 107 -13.10 2.40 -1.92
C GLU A 107 -12.70 3.60 -2.79
N GLN A 108 -12.80 3.44 -4.11
CA GLN A 108 -12.47 4.47 -5.09
C GLN A 108 -13.60 4.66 -6.08
N ILE A 109 -14.02 5.91 -6.25
CA ILE A 109 -15.04 6.32 -7.23
C ILE A 109 -14.51 7.49 -8.05
N GLY A 110 -14.49 7.35 -9.38
CA GLY A 110 -14.09 8.42 -10.29
C GLY A 110 -12.96 8.04 -11.24
N GLN A 111 -11.96 8.89 -11.41
CA GLN A 111 -10.90 8.68 -12.41
C GLN A 111 -9.51 9.00 -11.84
N GLY A 112 -8.49 8.21 -12.22
CA GLY A 112 -7.09 8.50 -11.91
C GLY A 112 -6.74 8.45 -10.43
N ASN A 113 -7.59 7.86 -9.56
CA ASN A 113 -7.29 7.77 -8.14
C ASN A 113 -6.33 6.62 -7.85
N ALA A 114 -5.40 6.85 -6.91
CA ALA A 114 -4.43 5.85 -6.47
C ALA A 114 -4.44 5.69 -4.94
N ALA A 115 -4.53 4.45 -4.45
CA ALA A 115 -4.57 4.12 -3.03
C ALA A 115 -3.65 2.97 -2.67
N LEU A 116 -2.97 3.09 -1.52
CA LEU A 116 -2.10 2.07 -0.97
C LEU A 116 -2.35 1.88 0.52
N ILE A 117 -2.55 0.65 0.96
CA ILE A 117 -2.53 0.27 2.38
C ILE A 117 -1.44 -0.79 2.59
N SER A 118 -0.57 -0.57 3.57
CA SER A 118 0.42 -1.52 4.04
C SER A 118 0.30 -1.70 5.54
N GLN A 119 0.03 -2.93 6.00
CA GLN A 119 -0.11 -3.26 7.42
C GLN A 119 0.84 -4.40 7.79
N ASP A 120 1.63 -4.18 8.86
CA ASP A 120 2.51 -5.18 9.45
C ASP A 120 2.25 -5.28 10.94
N GLY A 121 1.93 -6.48 11.42
CA GLY A 121 1.69 -6.74 12.83
C GLY A 121 0.31 -7.33 13.14
N PHE A 122 -0.33 -6.84 14.20
CA PHE A 122 -1.53 -7.47 14.77
C PHE A 122 -2.70 -6.49 14.96
N GLY A 123 -3.88 -6.88 14.44
CA GLY A 123 -5.14 -6.17 14.71
C GLY A 123 -5.17 -4.72 14.26
N ASN A 124 -4.41 -4.36 13.23
CA ASN A 124 -4.44 -3.01 12.66
C ASN A 124 -5.64 -2.86 11.72
N GLU A 125 -6.22 -1.66 11.68
CA GLU A 125 -7.36 -1.31 10.84
C GLU A 125 -7.03 -0.09 9.98
N ALA A 126 -7.18 -0.20 8.65
CA ALA A 126 -6.94 0.88 7.72
C ALA A 126 -8.07 1.02 6.70
N GLN A 127 -8.47 2.25 6.41
CA GLN A 127 -9.51 2.55 5.43
C GLN A 127 -9.12 3.77 4.58
N ILE A 128 -9.30 3.64 3.27
CA ILE A 128 -9.17 4.74 2.31
C ILE A 128 -10.46 4.84 1.52
N GLU A 129 -11.03 6.05 1.46
CA GLU A 129 -12.17 6.41 0.63
C GLU A 129 -11.79 7.59 -0.27
N GLN A 130 -11.88 7.41 -1.59
CA GLN A 130 -11.58 8.44 -2.56
C GLN A 130 -12.73 8.62 -3.53
N THR A 131 -13.24 9.85 -3.64
CA THR A 131 -14.29 10.22 -4.60
C THR A 131 -13.84 11.43 -5.42
N GLY A 132 -13.83 11.29 -6.74
CA GLY A 132 -13.43 12.34 -7.66
C GLY A 132 -12.26 11.96 -8.55
N ALA A 133 -11.32 12.87 -8.81
CA ALA A 133 -10.28 12.63 -9.78
C ALA A 133 -8.86 12.90 -9.24
N ASP A 134 -7.89 12.10 -9.69
CA ASP A 134 -6.46 12.31 -9.45
C ASP A 134 -6.05 12.39 -7.97
N ASN A 135 -6.82 11.75 -7.08
CA ASN A 135 -6.50 11.70 -5.65
C ASN A 135 -5.50 10.60 -5.34
N ARG A 136 -4.61 10.85 -4.39
CA ARG A 136 -3.60 9.90 -3.92
C ARG A 136 -3.66 9.75 -2.41
N ALA A 137 -3.74 8.50 -1.94
CA ALA A 137 -3.76 8.19 -0.52
C ALA A 137 -2.86 7.02 -0.18
N ALA A 138 -2.12 7.10 0.92
CA ALA A 138 -1.33 6.00 1.42
C ALA A 138 -1.45 5.88 2.94
N ILE A 139 -1.60 4.63 3.43
CA ILE A 139 -1.56 4.29 4.84
C ILE A 139 -0.51 3.21 5.05
N ALA A 140 0.42 3.45 5.98
CA ALA A 140 1.39 2.48 6.47
C ALA A 140 1.23 2.31 7.99
N GLN A 141 0.93 1.08 8.44
CA GLN A 141 0.80 0.76 9.85
C GLN A 141 1.76 -0.35 10.24
N GLN A 142 2.53 -0.12 11.30
CA GLN A 142 3.43 -1.11 11.88
C GLN A 142 3.14 -1.22 13.40
N GLY A 143 2.96 -2.45 13.87
CA GLY A 143 2.69 -2.71 15.30
C GLY A 143 1.31 -3.28 15.54
N SER A 144 0.59 -2.79 16.56
CA SER A 144 -0.66 -3.43 16.93
C SER A 144 -1.80 -2.47 17.26
N SER A 145 -3.02 -2.87 16.87
CA SER A 145 -4.26 -2.16 17.22
C SER A 145 -4.27 -0.68 16.77
N ASN A 146 -3.58 -0.36 15.69
CA ASN A 146 -3.60 0.97 15.12
C ASN A 146 -4.81 1.13 14.19
N ARG A 147 -5.39 2.32 14.14
CA ARG A 147 -6.50 2.67 13.25
C ARG A 147 -6.15 3.89 12.40
N ALA A 148 -6.35 3.82 11.09
CA ALA A 148 -6.19 4.94 10.17
C ALA A 148 -7.35 5.03 9.19
N LEU A 149 -7.82 6.26 8.94
CA LEU A 149 -8.84 6.59 7.95
C LEU A 149 -8.35 7.76 7.11
N ILE A 150 -8.43 7.63 5.78
CA ILE A 150 -8.29 8.75 4.85
C ILE A 150 -9.57 8.85 4.02
N GLU A 151 -10.19 10.02 4.03
CA GLU A 151 -11.33 10.38 3.19
C GLU A 151 -10.94 11.55 2.28
N GLN A 152 -11.05 11.38 0.97
CA GLN A 152 -10.75 12.43 0.00
C GLN A 152 -11.93 12.60 -0.97
N THR A 153 -12.47 13.81 -1.06
CA THR A 153 -13.54 14.15 -2.00
C THR A 153 -13.16 15.38 -2.81
N GLY A 154 -13.16 15.28 -4.11
CA GLY A 154 -12.74 16.33 -5.04
C GLY A 154 -11.61 15.86 -5.94
N SER A 155 -10.66 16.72 -6.25
CA SER A 155 -9.59 16.37 -7.18
C SER A 155 -8.20 16.82 -6.73
N GLY A 156 -7.19 16.00 -7.07
CA GLY A 156 -5.79 16.32 -6.85
C GLY A 156 -5.35 16.30 -5.38
N HIS A 157 -6.10 15.64 -4.50
CA HIS A 157 -5.71 15.51 -3.09
C HIS A 157 -4.59 14.49 -2.93
N SER A 158 -3.69 14.76 -1.99
CA SER A 158 -2.65 13.82 -1.60
C SER A 158 -2.55 13.72 -0.09
N SER A 159 -2.59 12.49 0.44
CA SER A 159 -2.48 12.20 1.87
C SER A 159 -1.60 10.98 2.13
N ASN A 160 -0.78 11.07 3.17
CA ASN A 160 0.02 9.96 3.65
C ASN A 160 -0.08 9.87 5.18
N VAL A 161 -0.42 8.67 5.69
CA VAL A 161 -0.47 8.36 7.12
C VAL A 161 0.51 7.26 7.41
N SER A 162 1.42 7.49 8.36
CA SER A 162 2.34 6.48 8.87
C SER A 162 2.17 6.35 10.38
N GLN A 163 1.89 5.15 10.84
CA GLN A 163 1.73 4.81 12.26
C GLN A 163 2.69 3.70 12.63
N SER A 164 3.47 3.90 13.70
CA SER A 164 4.35 2.88 14.25
C SER A 164 4.16 2.82 15.76
N GLY A 165 3.76 1.65 16.29
CA GLY A 165 3.49 1.47 17.70
C GLY A 165 2.17 0.76 17.96
N ARG A 166 1.48 1.15 19.05
CA ARG A 166 0.27 0.47 19.49
C ARG A 166 -0.86 1.45 19.80
N GLY A 167 -2.07 1.11 19.31
CA GLY A 167 -3.30 1.82 19.66
C GLY A 167 -3.40 3.24 19.13
N LEU A 168 -2.66 3.57 18.07
CA LEU A 168 -2.68 4.90 17.47
C LEU A 168 -3.92 5.04 16.57
N THR A 169 -4.57 6.21 16.62
CA THR A 169 -5.70 6.53 15.75
C THR A 169 -5.43 7.82 14.98
N VAL A 170 -5.57 7.78 13.65
CA VAL A 170 -5.42 8.94 12.77
C VAL A 170 -6.59 8.98 11.78
N VAL A 171 -7.18 10.16 11.62
CA VAL A 171 -8.21 10.44 10.60
C VAL A 171 -7.79 11.66 9.80
N VAL A 172 -7.76 11.51 8.49
CA VAL A 172 -7.49 12.59 7.53
C VAL A 172 -8.71 12.76 6.64
N ARG A 173 -9.23 13.98 6.54
CA ARG A 173 -10.36 14.33 5.66
C ARG A 173 -10.00 15.52 4.80
N GLN A 174 -10.18 15.38 3.50
CA GLN A 174 -9.94 16.44 2.51
C GLN A 174 -11.16 16.58 1.61
N TYR A 175 -11.73 17.79 1.60
CA TYR A 175 -12.91 18.11 0.82
C TYR A 175 -12.68 19.43 0.04
N ARG A 176 -13.08 19.45 -1.21
CA ARG A 176 -13.15 20.68 -2.04
C ARG A 176 -14.35 20.63 -2.97
#